data_7a76c1f77fc3e629f7cfd5cf5df05d81
#
_entry.id   7a76c1f77fc3e629f7cfd5cf5df05d81
#
_cell.length_a   1.000
_cell.length_b   1.000
_cell.length_c   1.000
_cell.angle_alpha   90.00
_cell.angle_beta   90.00
_cell.angle_gamma   90.00
#
_symmetry.space_group_name_H-M   'P 1'
#
loop_
_entity.id
_entity.type
_entity.pdbx_description
1 polymer ?
#
loop_
_entity_poly.entity_id
_entity_poly.type
_entity_poly.pdbx_seq_one_letter_code
_entity_poly.pdbx_strand_id
1 'polypeptide(L)'
;MKIIKKNPLLFILGLMIILGICFFLAINIGSIKVSFIQLMKGLFIEYNKDVASIYQIRFPRVIVTMLVGCALALSGLLFQVVLKNSLADPGLIGISAGANIVSLLVGIFLPDLYVFKPMITCLGGLLLFIVYLGNQV
;
A
#
# COMPACT_ATOMS: atom_id res chain seq x y z
N MET A 1 6.64 9.10 24.81
CA MET A 1 7.59 9.94 24.06
C MET A 1 9.03 9.92 24.55
N LYS A 2 9.36 9.38 25.75
CA LYS A 2 10.74 9.26 26.27
C LYS A 2 11.59 8.14 25.64
N ILE A 3 10.98 7.09 25.08
CA ILE A 3 11.68 5.89 24.57
C ILE A 3 12.36 6.16 23.22
N ILE A 4 11.71 6.97 22.35
CA ILE A 4 12.21 7.31 21.00
C ILE A 4 13.51 8.13 21.08
N LYS A 5 13.67 8.95 22.13
CA LYS A 5 14.83 9.84 22.31
C LYS A 5 16.10 9.11 22.77
N LYS A 6 15.98 7.91 23.35
CA LYS A 6 17.11 7.21 23.98
C LYS A 6 17.87 6.28 23.02
N ASN A 7 17.16 5.59 22.09
CA ASN A 7 17.79 4.70 21.10
C ASN A 7 16.89 4.59 19.83
N PRO A 8 17.04 5.50 18.85
CA PRO A 8 16.23 5.46 17.64
C PRO A 8 16.43 4.16 16.83
N LEU A 9 17.62 3.59 16.90
CA LEU A 9 17.96 2.34 16.22
C LEU A 9 17.13 1.16 16.78
N LEU A 10 16.96 1.09 18.09
CA LEU A 10 16.19 0.03 18.75
C LEU A 10 14.69 0.13 18.43
N PHE A 11 14.18 1.36 18.26
CA PHE A 11 12.81 1.60 17.82
C PHE A 11 12.57 1.15 16.37
N ILE A 12 13.49 1.49 15.46
CA ILE A 12 13.44 1.07 14.05
C ILE A 12 13.52 -0.45 13.95
N LEU A 13 14.40 -1.07 14.73
CA LEU A 13 14.54 -2.53 14.76
C LEU A 13 13.27 -3.23 15.25
N GLY A 14 12.60 -2.66 16.27
CA GLY A 14 11.30 -3.12 16.74
C GLY A 14 10.21 -3.04 15.67
N LEU A 15 10.15 -1.94 14.92
CA LEU A 15 9.22 -1.78 13.81
C LEU A 15 9.48 -2.79 12.67
N MET A 16 10.75 -3.04 12.35
CA MET A 16 11.12 -4.04 11.34
C MET A 16 10.73 -5.45 11.75
N ILE A 17 10.88 -5.80 13.04
CA ILE A 17 10.44 -7.09 13.58
C ILE A 17 8.92 -7.22 13.48
N ILE A 18 8.17 -6.19 13.88
CA ILE A 18 6.70 -6.19 13.79
C ILE A 18 6.26 -6.34 12.33
N LEU A 19 6.88 -5.61 11.39
CA LEU A 19 6.60 -5.72 9.98
C LEU A 19 6.86 -7.14 9.46
N GLY A 20 7.98 -7.76 9.86
CA GLY A 20 8.30 -9.14 9.52
C GLY A 20 7.28 -10.14 10.05
N ILE A 21 6.83 -9.98 11.29
CA ILE A 21 5.78 -10.81 11.89
C ILE A 21 4.46 -10.64 11.11
N CYS A 22 4.05 -9.39 10.82
CA CYS A 22 2.83 -9.12 10.06
C CYS A 22 2.90 -9.72 8.64
N PHE A 23 4.04 -9.61 7.98
CA PHE A 23 4.27 -10.22 6.67
C PHE A 23 4.11 -11.74 6.73
N PHE A 24 4.74 -12.37 7.71
CA PHE A 24 4.65 -13.81 7.92
C PHE A 24 3.22 -14.27 8.22
N LEU A 25 2.51 -13.55 9.08
CA LEU A 25 1.10 -13.82 9.40
C LEU A 25 0.20 -13.64 8.17
N ALA A 26 0.42 -12.60 7.36
CA ALA A 26 -0.38 -12.32 6.17
C ALA A 26 -0.28 -13.45 5.11
N ILE A 27 0.88 -14.09 5.00
CA ILE A 27 1.06 -15.24 4.10
C ILE A 27 0.41 -16.49 4.66
N ASN A 28 0.53 -16.74 5.98
CA ASN A 28 0.08 -17.98 6.62
C ASN A 28 -1.41 -18.00 6.96
N ILE A 29 -2.01 -16.86 7.32
CA ILE A 29 -3.43 -16.78 7.70
C ILE A 29 -4.29 -16.64 6.44
N GLY A 30 -5.09 -17.66 6.14
CA GLY A 30 -6.03 -17.63 5.02
C GLY A 30 -6.79 -18.96 4.86
N SER A 31 -7.63 -19.03 3.81
CA SER A 31 -8.53 -20.17 3.54
C SER A 31 -7.81 -21.50 3.33
N ILE A 32 -6.56 -21.47 2.87
CA ILE A 32 -5.73 -22.66 2.66
C ILE A 32 -4.69 -22.67 3.78
N LYS A 33 -4.77 -23.64 4.67
CA LYS A 33 -3.80 -23.86 5.76
C LYS A 33 -2.64 -24.68 5.20
N VAL A 34 -1.53 -24.04 4.95
CA VAL A 34 -0.29 -24.72 4.53
C VAL A 34 0.75 -24.51 5.62
N SER A 35 1.39 -25.62 6.05
CA SER A 35 2.45 -25.53 7.05
C SER A 35 3.68 -24.83 6.45
N PHE A 36 4.41 -24.06 7.28
CA PHE A 36 5.65 -23.40 6.88
C PHE A 36 6.65 -24.35 6.22
N ILE A 37 6.71 -25.59 6.71
CA ILE A 37 7.57 -26.63 6.14
C ILE A 37 7.12 -27.00 4.71
N GLN A 38 5.82 -27.01 4.44
CA GLN A 38 5.28 -27.28 3.09
C GLN A 38 5.55 -26.13 2.13
N LEU A 39 5.50 -24.86 2.62
CA LEU A 39 5.90 -23.69 1.83
C LEU A 39 7.37 -23.76 1.42
N MET A 40 8.25 -24.12 2.34
CA MET A 40 9.68 -24.25 2.05
C MET A 40 9.99 -25.45 1.14
N LYS A 41 9.30 -26.57 1.33
CA LYS A 41 9.44 -27.75 0.44
C LYS A 41 8.88 -27.47 -0.95
N GLY A 42 7.79 -26.72 -1.06
CA GLY A 42 7.19 -26.35 -2.35
C GLY A 42 8.07 -25.44 -3.21
N LEU A 43 8.99 -24.70 -2.59
CA LEU A 43 9.99 -23.89 -3.30
C LEU A 43 11.08 -24.73 -3.98
N PHE A 44 11.39 -25.94 -3.43
CA PHE A 44 12.57 -26.70 -3.82
C PHE A 44 12.28 -28.12 -4.32
N ILE A 45 11.16 -28.75 -3.97
CA ILE A 45 11.00 -30.21 -4.16
C ILE A 45 9.63 -30.63 -4.75
N GLU A 46 8.51 -30.02 -4.39
CA GLU A 46 7.17 -30.48 -4.79
C GLU A 46 6.19 -29.33 -5.04
N TYR A 47 5.78 -29.22 -6.32
CA TYR A 47 4.81 -28.22 -6.75
C TYR A 47 3.39 -28.72 -6.48
N ASN A 48 2.88 -28.46 -5.26
CA ASN A 48 1.50 -28.83 -4.89
C ASN A 48 0.54 -27.68 -5.24
N LYS A 49 -0.70 -27.97 -5.70
CA LYS A 49 -1.69 -26.97 -6.12
C LYS A 49 -1.97 -25.90 -5.05
N ASP A 50 -1.95 -26.28 -3.76
CA ASP A 50 -2.18 -25.39 -2.63
C ASP A 50 -1.01 -24.40 -2.43
N VAL A 51 0.22 -24.88 -2.59
CA VAL A 51 1.44 -24.07 -2.53
C VAL A 51 1.50 -23.12 -3.73
N ALA A 52 1.14 -23.59 -4.92
CA ALA A 52 1.05 -22.76 -6.13
C ALA A 52 0.08 -21.59 -5.94
N SER A 53 -1.09 -21.84 -5.36
CA SER A 53 -2.09 -20.80 -5.10
C SER A 53 -1.57 -19.71 -4.13
N ILE A 54 -0.76 -20.09 -3.14
CA ILE A 54 -0.15 -19.12 -2.21
C ILE A 54 0.88 -18.26 -2.94
N TYR A 55 1.77 -18.84 -3.74
CA TYR A 55 2.80 -18.11 -4.47
C TYR A 55 2.24 -17.22 -5.57
N GLN A 56 1.21 -17.69 -6.29
CA GLN A 56 0.64 -16.94 -7.41
C GLN A 56 -0.33 -15.86 -7.00
N ILE A 57 -1.02 -16.00 -5.88
CA ILE A 57 -2.09 -15.07 -5.49
C ILE A 57 -1.72 -14.29 -4.22
N ARG A 58 -1.32 -14.97 -3.15
CA ARG A 58 -1.12 -14.32 -1.85
C ARG A 58 0.19 -13.54 -1.77
N PHE A 59 1.27 -14.16 -2.19
CA PHE A 59 2.60 -13.55 -2.12
C PHE A 59 2.68 -12.23 -2.91
N PRO A 60 2.26 -12.16 -4.19
CA PRO A 60 2.24 -10.89 -4.90
C PRO A 60 1.35 -9.84 -4.23
N ARG A 61 0.20 -10.27 -3.71
CA ARG A 61 -0.74 -9.37 -3.03
C ARG A 61 -0.13 -8.74 -1.79
N VAL A 62 0.57 -9.50 -0.97
CA VAL A 62 1.23 -9.00 0.24
C VAL A 62 2.35 -8.03 -0.13
N ILE A 63 3.16 -8.34 -1.15
CA ILE A 63 4.22 -7.43 -1.64
C ILE A 63 3.62 -6.12 -2.15
N VAL A 64 2.58 -6.18 -2.98
CA VAL A 64 1.91 -4.97 -3.49
C VAL A 64 1.35 -4.14 -2.34
N THR A 65 0.75 -4.76 -1.33
CA THR A 65 0.22 -4.06 -0.14
C THR A 65 1.34 -3.35 0.63
N MET A 66 2.50 -3.99 0.78
CA MET A 66 3.66 -3.36 1.42
C MET A 66 4.17 -2.16 0.62
N LEU A 67 4.29 -2.30 -0.70
CA LEU A 67 4.73 -1.21 -1.59
C LEU A 67 3.77 -0.02 -1.54
N VAL A 68 2.46 -0.29 -1.58
CA VAL A 68 1.43 0.74 -1.46
C VAL A 68 1.51 1.45 -0.10
N GLY A 69 1.67 0.69 0.99
CA GLY A 69 1.84 1.26 2.32
C GLY A 69 3.07 2.16 2.44
N CYS A 70 4.20 1.74 1.88
CA CYS A 70 5.43 2.55 1.80
C CYS A 70 5.21 3.83 0.98
N ALA A 71 4.56 3.72 -0.19
CA ALA A 71 4.28 4.87 -1.04
C ALA A 71 3.36 5.89 -0.36
N LEU A 72 2.33 5.43 0.34
CA LEU A 72 1.43 6.28 1.12
C LEU A 72 2.14 6.97 2.28
N ALA A 73 3.01 6.26 2.99
CA ALA A 73 3.79 6.82 4.09
C ALA A 73 4.74 7.92 3.60
N LEU A 74 5.46 7.69 2.49
CA LEU A 74 6.32 8.68 1.87
C LEU A 74 5.54 9.89 1.37
N SER A 75 4.42 9.67 0.69
CA SER A 75 3.53 10.73 0.21
C SER A 75 3.04 11.60 1.37
N GLY A 76 2.57 10.99 2.45
CA GLY A 76 2.12 11.72 3.63
C GLY A 76 3.22 12.56 4.27
N LEU A 77 4.44 12.00 4.38
CA LEU A 77 5.59 12.70 4.93
C LEU A 77 6.00 13.91 4.07
N LEU A 78 6.09 13.72 2.75
CA LEU A 78 6.40 14.80 1.81
C LEU A 78 5.34 15.91 1.89
N PHE A 79 4.08 15.53 1.99
CA PHE A 79 2.97 16.46 2.09
C PHE A 79 3.05 17.34 3.35
N GLN A 80 3.36 16.74 4.50
CA GLN A 80 3.58 17.45 5.76
C GLN A 80 4.76 18.43 5.67
N VAL A 81 5.85 18.03 5.00
CA VAL A 81 7.04 18.88 4.83
C VAL A 81 6.73 20.07 3.92
N VAL A 82 6.05 19.84 2.79
CA VAL A 82 5.72 20.90 1.81
C VAL A 82 4.77 21.93 2.43
N LEU A 83 3.75 21.48 3.12
CA LEU A 83 2.78 22.38 3.78
C LEU A 83 3.26 22.93 5.12
N LYS A 84 4.43 22.50 5.60
CA LYS A 84 5.00 22.86 6.91
C LYS A 84 4.00 22.65 8.05
N ASN A 85 3.14 21.66 7.91
CA ASN A 85 2.08 21.34 8.86
C ASN A 85 2.05 19.83 9.12
N SER A 86 2.35 19.44 10.34
CA SER A 86 2.36 18.04 10.77
C SER A 86 0.97 17.36 10.79
N LEU A 87 -0.10 18.14 10.73
CA LEU A 87 -1.48 17.64 10.65
C LEU A 87 -2.00 17.55 9.21
N ALA A 88 -1.19 17.93 8.23
CA ALA A 88 -1.57 17.84 6.83
C ALA A 88 -1.66 16.37 6.39
N ASP A 89 -2.81 16.02 5.84
CA ASP A 89 -3.10 14.70 5.28
C ASP A 89 -3.65 14.87 3.86
N PRO A 90 -3.06 14.22 2.85
CA PRO A 90 -3.57 14.26 1.49
C PRO A 90 -5.03 13.76 1.38
N GLY A 91 -5.47 12.91 2.30
CA GLY A 91 -6.86 12.46 2.39
C GLY A 91 -7.84 13.58 2.74
N LEU A 92 -7.46 14.51 3.64
CA LEU A 92 -8.31 15.62 4.07
C LEU A 92 -8.50 16.70 2.99
N ILE A 93 -7.56 16.84 2.07
CA ILE A 93 -7.61 17.82 0.97
C ILE A 93 -8.49 17.36 -0.20
N GLY A 94 -9.01 16.14 -0.13
CA GLY A 94 -9.92 15.62 -1.14
C GLY A 94 -9.24 15.00 -2.38
N ILE A 95 -7.90 14.89 -2.40
CA ILE A 95 -7.16 14.27 -3.50
C ILE A 95 -7.63 12.84 -3.72
N SER A 96 -7.76 12.08 -2.62
CA SER A 96 -8.25 10.70 -2.65
C SER A 96 -9.72 10.61 -3.09
N ALA A 97 -10.55 11.58 -2.68
CA ALA A 97 -11.95 11.66 -3.11
C ALA A 97 -12.05 11.88 -4.62
N GLY A 98 -11.23 12.79 -5.17
CA GLY A 98 -11.20 13.04 -6.61
C GLY A 98 -10.71 11.86 -7.42
N ALA A 99 -9.65 11.20 -6.97
CA ALA A 99 -9.18 9.97 -7.57
C ALA A 99 -10.29 8.91 -7.61
N ASN A 100 -11.04 8.74 -6.50
CA ASN A 100 -12.15 7.79 -6.42
C ASN A 100 -13.30 8.15 -7.36
N ILE A 101 -13.69 9.42 -7.47
CA ILE A 101 -14.73 9.88 -8.41
C ILE A 101 -14.32 9.54 -9.84
N VAL A 102 -13.10 9.89 -10.24
CA VAL A 102 -12.58 9.58 -11.59
C VAL A 102 -12.54 8.07 -11.82
N SER A 103 -12.11 7.29 -10.82
CA SER A 103 -12.10 5.82 -10.88
C SER A 103 -13.49 5.24 -11.13
N LEU A 104 -14.52 5.78 -10.47
CA LEU A 104 -15.92 5.37 -10.66
C LEU A 104 -16.43 5.74 -12.06
N LEU A 105 -16.17 6.97 -12.49
CA LEU A 105 -16.59 7.44 -13.82
C LEU A 105 -15.98 6.61 -14.94
N VAL A 106 -14.68 6.33 -14.86
CA VAL A 106 -14.00 5.46 -15.83
C VAL A 106 -14.56 4.05 -15.80
N GLY A 107 -14.88 3.50 -14.62
CA GLY A 107 -15.47 2.17 -14.50
C GLY A 107 -16.87 2.06 -15.12
N ILE A 108 -17.65 3.15 -15.09
CA ILE A 108 -19.03 3.18 -15.63
C ILE A 108 -19.04 3.47 -17.13
N PHE A 109 -18.30 4.50 -17.57
CA PHE A 109 -18.38 5.01 -18.94
C PHE A 109 -17.39 4.37 -19.91
N LEU A 110 -16.26 3.83 -19.39
CA LEU A 110 -15.15 3.32 -20.20
C LEU A 110 -14.63 1.97 -19.65
N PRO A 111 -15.47 0.94 -19.59
CA PRO A 111 -15.09 -0.37 -19.02
C PRO A 111 -13.90 -1.01 -19.76
N ASP A 112 -13.74 -0.75 -21.07
CA ASP A 112 -12.66 -1.30 -21.89
C ASP A 112 -11.28 -0.74 -21.52
N LEU A 113 -11.21 0.41 -20.86
CA LEU A 113 -9.98 1.03 -20.39
C LEU A 113 -9.53 0.56 -19.01
N TYR A 114 -9.96 -0.62 -18.58
CA TYR A 114 -9.66 -1.16 -17.24
C TYR A 114 -8.16 -1.18 -16.92
N VAL A 115 -7.31 -1.50 -17.89
CA VAL A 115 -5.84 -1.54 -17.74
C VAL A 115 -5.26 -0.14 -17.48
N PHE A 116 -5.84 0.90 -18.09
CA PHE A 116 -5.40 2.30 -17.93
C PHE A 116 -6.07 3.02 -16.75
N LYS A 117 -7.05 2.38 -16.11
CA LYS A 117 -7.80 2.93 -14.98
C LYS A 117 -6.90 3.53 -13.87
N PRO A 118 -5.82 2.87 -13.41
CA PRO A 118 -4.94 3.43 -12.39
C PRO A 118 -4.27 4.74 -12.83
N MET A 119 -3.85 4.83 -14.10
CA MET A 119 -3.21 6.05 -14.63
C MET A 119 -4.19 7.22 -14.70
N ILE A 120 -5.39 6.97 -15.20
CA ILE A 120 -6.46 7.99 -15.31
C ILE A 120 -6.89 8.45 -13.91
N THR A 121 -6.99 7.54 -12.96
CA THR A 121 -7.31 7.84 -11.56
C THR A 121 -6.23 8.71 -10.92
N CYS A 122 -4.97 8.44 -11.20
CA CYS A 122 -3.84 9.25 -10.73
C CYS A 122 -3.92 10.68 -11.28
N LEU A 123 -4.24 10.85 -12.56
CA LEU A 123 -4.46 12.17 -13.17
C LEU A 123 -5.62 12.93 -12.53
N GLY A 124 -6.69 12.23 -12.17
CA GLY A 124 -7.83 12.82 -11.44
C GLY A 124 -7.45 13.36 -10.06
N GLY A 125 -6.63 12.62 -9.32
CA GLY A 125 -6.07 13.08 -8.05
C GLY A 125 -5.16 14.30 -8.21
N LEU A 126 -4.29 14.31 -9.22
CA LEU A 126 -3.41 15.45 -9.55
C LEU A 126 -4.19 16.71 -9.95
N LEU A 127 -5.24 16.56 -10.74
CA LEU A 127 -6.10 17.68 -11.13
C LEU A 127 -6.71 18.38 -9.92
N LEU A 128 -7.26 17.62 -8.96
CA LEU A 128 -7.81 18.22 -7.75
C LEU A 128 -6.73 18.86 -6.88
N PHE A 129 -5.53 18.29 -6.82
CA PHE A 129 -4.42 18.92 -6.12
C PHE A 129 -4.03 20.27 -6.72
N ILE A 130 -3.98 20.38 -8.06
CA ILE A 130 -3.69 21.63 -8.76
C ILE A 130 -4.79 22.65 -8.50
N VAL A 131 -6.07 22.26 -8.56
CA VAL A 131 -7.20 23.14 -8.26
C VAL A 131 -7.13 23.62 -6.81
N TYR A 132 -6.78 22.75 -5.86
CA TYR A 132 -6.59 23.15 -4.46
C TYR A 132 -5.48 24.19 -4.31
N LEU A 133 -4.31 23.97 -4.94
CA LEU A 133 -3.21 24.93 -4.90
C LEU A 133 -3.59 26.27 -5.55
N GLY A 134 -4.30 26.25 -6.67
CA GLY A 134 -4.73 27.46 -7.37
C GLY A 134 -5.71 28.32 -6.56
N ASN A 135 -6.46 27.72 -5.65
CA ASN A 135 -7.37 28.43 -4.76
C ASN A 135 -6.70 29.02 -3.49
N GLN A 136 -5.43 28.65 -3.24
CA GLN A 136 -4.67 29.16 -2.09
C GLN A 136 -3.80 30.38 -2.44
N VAL A 137 -3.67 30.72 -3.72
CA VAL A 137 -2.97 31.90 -4.22
C VAL A 137 -3.96 33.01 -4.49
#